data_f2f4496f8e4ebae69b189a4fb44b7377
#
_entry.id   f2f4496f8e4ebae69b189a4fb44b7377
#
_cell.length_a   1.000
_cell.length_b   1.000
_cell.length_c   1.000
_cell.angle_alpha   90.00
_cell.angle_beta   90.00
_cell.angle_gamma   90.00
#
_symmetry.space_group_name_H-M   'P 1'
#
loop_
_entity.id
_entity.type
_entity.pdbx_description
1 polymer ?
#
loop_
_entity_poly.entity_id
_entity_poly.type
_entity_poly.pdbx_seq_one_letter_code
_entity_poly.pdbx_strand_id
1 'polypeptide(L)'
;LAEVKKKSEGMSIFIVDLHHAIGNGLTVRPIPNMVNHETNELFFEDLEIPAENLIGEEGRGFKYILDGLNAERTLIAAECIGDGYWFIDRVTRYVGERVVFGRPIGQNQGVQFPIAEAYIEVEAANLMRWKACALFDAHKPCGAEANMAKYLAAKASWEAANACLQFHGGFGFANEYDVERKFRETRLYQVAPISTNLILSHVAEHTLGLPRSF
;
A
#
# COMPACT_ATOMS: atom_id res chain seq x y z
N LEU A 1 -15.88 34.17 -4.31
CA LEU A 1 -15.71 32.74 -4.21
C LEU A 1 -17.08 32.12 -4.36
N ALA A 2 -17.30 31.32 -5.42
CA ALA A 2 -18.55 30.58 -5.59
C ALA A 2 -18.75 29.66 -4.38
N GLU A 3 -19.99 29.55 -3.91
CA GLU A 3 -20.34 28.70 -2.77
C GLU A 3 -20.10 27.23 -3.16
N VAL A 4 -19.08 26.61 -2.58
CA VAL A 4 -18.72 25.21 -2.84
C VAL A 4 -19.76 24.31 -2.19
N LYS A 5 -20.63 23.70 -2.98
CA LYS A 5 -21.74 22.85 -2.50
C LYS A 5 -21.29 21.53 -1.87
N LYS A 6 -20.12 21.02 -2.24
CA LYS A 6 -19.52 19.80 -1.69
C LYS A 6 -18.02 20.01 -1.52
N LYS A 7 -17.40 19.36 -0.51
CA LYS A 7 -15.95 19.48 -0.24
C LYS A 7 -15.06 19.06 -1.42
N SER A 8 -15.57 18.27 -2.35
CA SER A 8 -14.88 17.78 -3.54
C SER A 8 -15.08 18.66 -4.79
N GLU A 9 -15.93 19.69 -4.72
CA GLU A 9 -16.18 20.60 -5.84
C GLU A 9 -15.25 21.82 -5.77
N GLY A 10 -14.83 22.33 -6.91
CA GLY A 10 -14.00 23.53 -7.01
C GLY A 10 -12.49 23.30 -6.88
N MET A 11 -12.04 22.04 -6.74
CA MET A 11 -10.62 21.70 -6.76
C MET A 11 -10.13 21.47 -8.20
N SER A 12 -8.93 21.98 -8.50
CA SER A 12 -8.24 21.79 -9.78
C SER A 12 -6.90 21.09 -9.54
N ILE A 13 -6.40 20.40 -10.56
CA ILE A 13 -5.10 19.71 -10.52
C ILE A 13 -4.16 20.39 -11.51
N PHE A 14 -2.93 20.63 -11.07
CA PHE A 14 -1.87 21.18 -11.88
C PHE A 14 -0.64 20.29 -11.86
N ILE A 15 0.06 20.21 -12.97
CA ILE A 15 1.40 19.64 -13.04
C ILE A 15 2.39 20.71 -12.58
N VAL A 16 3.26 20.35 -11.63
CA VAL A 16 4.33 21.22 -11.13
C VAL A 16 5.68 20.56 -11.42
N ASP A 17 6.53 21.26 -12.18
CA ASP A 17 7.93 20.84 -12.32
C ASP A 17 8.70 21.22 -11.07
N LEU A 18 9.03 20.21 -10.28
CA LEU A 18 9.74 20.40 -9.00
C LEU A 18 11.14 20.99 -9.19
N HIS A 19 11.84 20.67 -10.29
CA HIS A 19 13.18 21.23 -10.56
C HIS A 19 13.15 22.74 -10.72
N HIS A 20 12.09 23.27 -11.33
CA HIS A 20 11.91 24.70 -11.46
C HIS A 20 11.26 25.35 -10.23
N ALA A 21 10.41 24.64 -9.51
CA ALA A 21 9.68 25.17 -8.37
C ALA A 21 10.57 25.29 -7.11
N ILE A 22 11.48 24.34 -6.87
CA ILE A 22 12.35 24.36 -5.68
C ILE A 22 13.23 25.60 -5.70
N GLY A 23 13.10 26.41 -4.64
CA GLY A 23 13.76 27.71 -4.52
C GLY A 23 13.03 28.87 -5.21
N ASN A 24 11.94 28.59 -5.97
CA ASN A 24 11.10 29.57 -6.63
C ASN A 24 9.64 29.40 -6.17
N GLY A 25 9.37 29.55 -4.89
CA GLY A 25 8.04 29.41 -4.31
C GLY A 25 7.75 28.01 -3.76
N LEU A 26 8.67 27.04 -3.87
CA LEU A 26 8.56 25.73 -3.23
C LEU A 26 9.80 25.45 -2.36
N THR A 27 9.56 25.12 -1.10
CA THR A 27 10.59 24.58 -0.21
C THR A 27 10.25 23.13 0.13
N VAL A 28 11.22 22.23 -0.01
CA VAL A 28 11.11 20.81 0.29
C VAL A 28 11.98 20.49 1.51
N ARG A 29 11.39 19.85 2.53
CA ARG A 29 12.11 19.40 3.74
C ARG A 29 11.94 17.91 3.92
N PRO A 30 13.02 17.10 3.86
CA PRO A 30 12.95 15.66 4.09
C PRO A 30 12.47 15.32 5.51
N ILE A 31 11.61 14.31 5.61
CA ILE A 31 11.18 13.70 6.87
C ILE A 31 11.89 12.36 7.01
N PRO A 32 12.90 12.22 7.91
CA PRO A 32 13.49 10.91 8.18
C PRO A 32 12.44 9.93 8.72
N ASN A 33 12.43 8.73 8.19
CA ASN A 33 11.46 7.70 8.60
C ASN A 33 12.10 6.30 8.62
N MET A 34 11.36 5.29 9.11
CA MET A 34 11.85 3.92 9.28
C MET A 34 11.83 3.08 7.99
N VAL A 35 11.26 3.59 6.91
CA VAL A 35 11.15 2.90 5.63
C VAL A 35 12.05 3.55 4.59
N ASN A 36 12.40 2.82 3.54
CA ASN A 36 13.28 3.33 2.49
C ASN A 36 12.46 4.07 1.41
N HIS A 37 11.62 5.00 1.84
CA HIS A 37 10.85 5.87 0.98
C HIS A 37 11.09 7.33 1.34
N GLU A 38 11.30 8.15 0.32
CA GLU A 38 11.38 9.59 0.53
C GLU A 38 10.01 10.13 0.96
N THR A 39 10.01 10.81 2.09
CA THR A 39 8.85 11.54 2.60
C THR A 39 9.29 12.96 2.88
N ASN A 40 8.52 13.93 2.40
CA ASN A 40 8.90 15.33 2.46
C ASN A 40 7.73 16.20 2.91
N GLU A 41 8.04 17.26 3.64
CA GLU A 41 7.15 18.41 3.79
C GLU A 41 7.33 19.36 2.61
N LEU A 42 6.25 19.85 2.07
CA LEU A 42 6.22 20.83 0.98
C LEU A 42 5.63 22.14 1.48
N PHE A 43 6.38 23.22 1.35
CA PHE A 43 5.94 24.58 1.70
C PHE A 43 5.84 25.40 0.42
N PHE A 44 4.64 25.88 0.14
CA PHE A 44 4.34 26.71 -1.03
C PHE A 44 4.21 28.18 -0.58
N GLU A 45 4.94 29.06 -1.24
CA GLU A 45 4.95 30.49 -0.97
C GLU A 45 5.00 31.21 -2.31
N ASP A 46 3.87 31.78 -2.73
CA ASP A 46 3.70 32.51 -4.01
C ASP A 46 4.23 31.75 -5.23
N LEU A 47 4.08 30.40 -5.26
CA LEU A 47 4.48 29.59 -6.40
C LEU A 47 3.59 29.89 -7.60
N GLU A 48 4.20 30.43 -8.66
CA GLU A 48 3.53 30.64 -9.94
C GLU A 48 3.59 29.36 -10.79
N ILE A 49 2.45 28.94 -11.31
CA ILE A 49 2.30 27.78 -12.19
C ILE A 49 1.64 28.22 -13.49
N PRO A 50 2.21 27.87 -14.67
CA PRO A 50 1.59 28.18 -15.94
C PRO A 50 0.16 27.62 -16.05
N ALA A 51 -0.77 28.40 -16.59
CA ALA A 51 -2.18 28.01 -16.70
C ALA A 51 -2.37 26.75 -17.57
N GLU A 52 -1.50 26.54 -18.55
CA GLU A 52 -1.47 25.35 -19.41
C GLU A 52 -1.14 24.04 -18.67
N ASN A 53 -0.58 24.13 -17.46
CA ASN A 53 -0.31 22.96 -16.61
C ASN A 53 -1.58 22.43 -15.92
N LEU A 54 -2.73 23.08 -16.10
CA LEU A 54 -4.03 22.59 -15.62
C LEU A 54 -4.38 21.25 -16.29
N ILE A 55 -4.71 20.26 -15.47
CA ILE A 55 -5.20 18.96 -15.95
C ILE A 55 -6.71 19.01 -16.08
N GLY A 56 -7.21 18.89 -17.32
CA GLY A 56 -8.63 18.85 -17.62
C GLY A 56 -9.32 20.18 -17.39
N GLU A 57 -10.51 20.16 -16.81
CA GLU A 57 -11.36 21.33 -16.57
C GLU A 57 -11.17 21.88 -15.16
N GLU A 58 -11.15 23.20 -15.03
CA GLU A 58 -11.12 23.89 -13.75
C GLU A 58 -12.28 23.45 -12.84
N GLY A 59 -11.98 23.22 -11.56
CA GLY A 59 -12.97 22.81 -10.55
C GLY A 59 -13.36 21.33 -10.58
N ARG A 60 -12.81 20.52 -11.50
CA ARG A 60 -13.12 19.08 -11.64
C ARG A 60 -11.97 18.15 -11.23
N GLY A 61 -10.93 18.69 -10.64
CA GLY A 61 -9.71 17.96 -10.31
C GLY A 61 -9.92 16.74 -9.41
N PHE A 62 -10.85 16.82 -8.45
CA PHE A 62 -11.14 15.67 -7.59
C PHE A 62 -11.65 14.45 -8.37
N LYS A 63 -12.43 14.66 -9.43
CA LYS A 63 -12.89 13.57 -10.30
C LYS A 63 -11.71 12.92 -11.02
N TYR A 64 -10.82 13.72 -11.57
CA TYR A 64 -9.66 13.20 -12.32
C TYR A 64 -8.69 12.41 -11.43
N ILE A 65 -8.43 12.87 -10.18
CA ILE A 65 -7.56 12.12 -9.27
C ILE A 65 -8.17 10.76 -8.89
N LEU A 66 -9.49 10.67 -8.77
CA LEU A 66 -10.16 9.40 -8.45
C LEU A 66 -9.97 8.34 -9.54
N ASP A 67 -9.87 8.74 -10.81
CA ASP A 67 -9.65 7.80 -11.92
C ASP A 67 -8.30 7.08 -11.77
N GLY A 68 -7.25 7.76 -11.29
CA GLY A 68 -5.94 7.18 -11.01
C GLY A 68 -5.88 6.34 -9.74
N LEU A 69 -6.66 6.66 -8.71
CA LEU A 69 -6.54 6.04 -7.39
C LEU A 69 -6.92 4.55 -7.34
N ASN A 70 -7.77 4.06 -8.23
CA ASN A 70 -8.09 2.63 -8.29
C ASN A 70 -6.91 1.82 -8.86
N ALA A 71 -6.23 2.35 -9.88
CA ALA A 71 -5.02 1.77 -10.42
C ALA A 71 -3.91 1.73 -9.34
N GLU A 72 -3.70 2.84 -8.63
CA GLU A 72 -2.72 2.93 -7.55
C GLU A 72 -2.96 1.90 -6.44
N ARG A 73 -4.21 1.77 -5.96
CA ARG A 73 -4.55 0.75 -4.94
C ARG A 73 -4.25 -0.66 -5.43
N THR A 74 -4.50 -0.94 -6.70
CA THR A 74 -4.23 -2.25 -7.31
C THR A 74 -2.72 -2.51 -7.45
N LEU A 75 -1.93 -1.48 -7.78
CA LEU A 75 -0.46 -1.55 -7.80
C LEU A 75 0.10 -1.82 -6.41
N ILE A 76 -0.33 -1.08 -5.40
CA ILE A 76 0.10 -1.32 -4.01
C ILE A 76 -0.32 -2.72 -3.53
N ALA A 77 -1.49 -3.23 -3.94
CA ALA A 77 -1.85 -4.61 -3.66
C ALA A 77 -0.85 -5.60 -4.30
N ALA A 78 -0.38 -5.33 -5.53
CA ALA A 78 0.62 -6.15 -6.18
C ALA A 78 1.98 -6.12 -5.47
N GLU A 79 2.41 -4.95 -4.99
CA GLU A 79 3.63 -4.81 -4.18
C GLU A 79 3.53 -5.61 -2.88
N CYS A 80 2.42 -5.49 -2.14
CA CYS A 80 2.17 -6.26 -0.93
C CYS A 80 2.23 -7.78 -1.19
N ILE A 81 1.65 -8.25 -2.29
CA ILE A 81 1.68 -9.66 -2.67
C ILE A 81 3.11 -10.11 -2.99
N GLY A 82 3.88 -9.29 -3.71
CA GLY A 82 5.30 -9.53 -3.96
C GLY A 82 6.10 -9.65 -2.67
N ASP A 83 5.86 -8.77 -1.71
CA ASP A 83 6.44 -8.83 -0.38
C ASP A 83 6.03 -10.11 0.37
N GLY A 84 4.75 -10.47 0.33
CA GLY A 84 4.25 -11.69 0.94
C GLY A 84 4.95 -12.93 0.41
N TYR A 85 5.08 -13.08 -0.90
CA TYR A 85 5.84 -14.18 -1.51
C TYR A 85 7.31 -14.18 -1.13
N TRP A 86 7.94 -13.01 -1.07
CA TRP A 86 9.32 -12.89 -0.64
C TRP A 86 9.52 -13.40 0.79
N PHE A 87 8.66 -13.01 1.74
CA PHE A 87 8.73 -13.47 3.13
C PHE A 87 8.52 -14.98 3.25
N ILE A 88 7.55 -15.52 2.50
CA ILE A 88 7.23 -16.94 2.49
C ILE A 88 8.41 -17.76 1.93
N ASP A 89 9.00 -17.32 0.82
CA ASP A 89 10.19 -17.97 0.26
C ASP A 89 11.36 -17.96 1.26
N ARG A 90 11.65 -16.80 1.87
CA ARG A 90 12.72 -16.64 2.85
C ARG A 90 12.53 -17.55 4.06
N VAL A 91 11.36 -17.50 4.67
CA VAL A 91 11.11 -18.31 5.88
C VAL A 91 11.09 -19.80 5.57
N THR A 92 10.53 -20.21 4.44
CA THR A 92 10.46 -21.64 4.05
C THR A 92 11.85 -22.23 3.88
N ARG A 93 12.76 -21.52 3.21
CA ARG A 93 14.17 -21.97 3.10
C ARG A 93 14.84 -22.05 4.47
N TYR A 94 14.75 -20.97 5.24
CA TYR A 94 15.41 -20.90 6.53
C TYR A 94 14.95 -22.03 7.48
N VAL A 95 13.66 -22.26 7.63
CA VAL A 95 13.13 -23.29 8.53
C VAL A 95 13.41 -24.71 8.03
N GLY A 96 13.58 -24.90 6.71
CA GLY A 96 14.02 -26.16 6.11
C GLY A 96 15.47 -26.51 6.38
N GLU A 97 16.34 -25.51 6.51
CA GLU A 97 17.78 -25.67 6.71
C GLU A 97 18.21 -25.57 8.19
N ARG A 98 17.51 -24.76 8.99
CA ARG A 98 17.86 -24.51 10.38
C ARG A 98 17.58 -25.74 11.27
N VAL A 99 18.65 -26.38 11.73
CA VAL A 99 18.56 -27.54 12.61
C VAL A 99 18.66 -27.11 14.07
N VAL A 100 17.69 -27.52 14.90
CA VAL A 100 17.66 -27.36 16.35
C VAL A 100 17.13 -28.67 16.95
N PHE A 101 17.75 -29.14 18.01
CA PHE A 101 17.42 -30.44 18.62
C PHE A 101 17.45 -31.62 17.63
N GLY A 102 18.42 -31.62 16.71
CA GLY A 102 18.70 -32.73 15.80
C GLY A 102 17.79 -32.82 14.54
N ARG A 103 16.92 -31.84 14.31
CA ARG A 103 16.05 -31.79 13.12
C ARG A 103 15.78 -30.38 12.63
N PRO A 104 15.43 -30.18 11.34
CA PRO A 104 14.97 -28.90 10.86
C PRO A 104 13.78 -28.37 11.65
N ILE A 105 13.78 -27.08 11.98
CA ILE A 105 12.68 -26.47 12.75
C ILE A 105 11.37 -26.49 11.97
N GLY A 106 11.43 -26.50 10.63
CA GLY A 106 10.28 -26.65 9.75
C GLY A 106 9.53 -27.97 9.87
N GLN A 107 10.04 -28.96 10.64
CA GLN A 107 9.31 -30.20 10.96
C GLN A 107 8.32 -30.04 12.13
N ASN A 108 8.19 -28.85 12.70
CA ASN A 108 7.24 -28.58 13.78
C ASN A 108 5.97 -27.93 13.23
N GLN A 109 4.80 -28.44 13.59
CA GLN A 109 3.51 -27.86 13.17
C GLN A 109 3.34 -26.41 13.61
N GLY A 110 3.85 -26.04 14.79
CA GLY A 110 3.85 -24.65 15.26
C GLY A 110 4.68 -23.68 14.40
N VAL A 111 5.52 -24.20 13.50
CA VAL A 111 6.26 -23.44 12.47
C VAL A 111 5.58 -23.55 11.12
N GLN A 112 5.14 -24.75 10.73
CA GLN A 112 4.53 -25.01 9.42
C GLN A 112 3.19 -24.29 9.24
N PHE A 113 2.30 -24.35 10.24
CA PHE A 113 0.93 -23.87 10.11
C PHE A 113 0.86 -22.36 9.90
N PRO A 114 1.54 -21.48 10.68
CA PRO A 114 1.52 -20.06 10.40
C PRO A 114 2.09 -19.68 9.03
N ILE A 115 3.10 -20.40 8.52
CA ILE A 115 3.66 -20.16 7.18
C ILE A 115 2.64 -20.56 6.12
N ALA A 116 1.98 -21.72 6.27
CA ALA A 116 0.97 -22.18 5.34
C ALA A 116 -0.25 -21.25 5.33
N GLU A 117 -0.69 -20.77 6.49
CA GLU A 117 -1.79 -19.81 6.62
C GLU A 117 -1.45 -18.49 5.92
N ALA A 118 -0.27 -17.94 6.17
CA ALA A 118 0.20 -16.73 5.49
C ALA A 118 0.24 -16.91 3.96
N TYR A 119 0.68 -18.06 3.47
CA TYR A 119 0.66 -18.37 2.04
C TYR A 119 -0.76 -18.37 1.47
N ILE A 120 -1.71 -19.02 2.13
CA ILE A 120 -3.12 -19.06 1.72
C ILE A 120 -3.72 -17.64 1.66
N GLU A 121 -3.42 -16.80 2.64
CA GLU A 121 -3.90 -15.42 2.67
C GLU A 121 -3.31 -14.58 1.51
N VAL A 122 -2.02 -14.76 1.19
CA VAL A 122 -1.39 -14.09 0.04
C VAL A 122 -2.04 -14.53 -1.28
N GLU A 123 -2.29 -15.84 -1.46
CA GLU A 123 -2.99 -16.37 -2.65
C GLU A 123 -4.41 -15.81 -2.77
N ALA A 124 -5.17 -15.76 -1.68
CA ALA A 124 -6.51 -15.20 -1.68
C ALA A 124 -6.51 -13.69 -2.02
N ALA A 125 -5.56 -12.94 -1.47
CA ALA A 125 -5.38 -11.53 -1.79
C ALA A 125 -5.02 -11.32 -3.27
N ASN A 126 -4.17 -12.21 -3.83
CA ASN A 126 -3.76 -12.18 -5.23
C ASN A 126 -4.96 -12.41 -6.18
N LEU A 127 -5.86 -13.33 -5.86
CA LEU A 127 -7.08 -13.53 -6.63
C LEU A 127 -7.98 -12.28 -6.65
N MET A 128 -8.12 -11.59 -5.50
CA MET A 128 -8.86 -10.33 -5.43
C MET A 128 -8.21 -9.23 -6.25
N ARG A 129 -6.87 -9.14 -6.23
CA ARG A 129 -6.11 -8.21 -7.09
C ARG A 129 -6.37 -8.50 -8.57
N TRP A 130 -6.32 -9.76 -9.00
CA TRP A 130 -6.61 -10.13 -10.38
C TRP A 130 -8.02 -9.75 -10.80
N LYS A 131 -9.01 -9.90 -9.90
CA LYS A 131 -10.38 -9.45 -10.16
C LYS A 131 -10.44 -7.93 -10.38
N ALA A 132 -9.74 -7.14 -9.54
CA ALA A 132 -9.66 -5.69 -9.71
C ALA A 132 -9.02 -5.30 -11.06
N CYS A 133 -7.89 -5.93 -11.43
CA CYS A 133 -7.24 -5.74 -12.72
C CYS A 133 -8.18 -6.03 -13.90
N ALA A 134 -8.84 -7.18 -13.88
CA ALA A 134 -9.73 -7.59 -14.98
C ALA A 134 -10.92 -6.62 -15.16
N LEU A 135 -11.45 -6.07 -14.08
CA LEU A 135 -12.49 -5.05 -14.14
C LEU A 135 -11.95 -3.73 -14.71
N PHE A 136 -10.77 -3.31 -14.26
CA PHE A 136 -10.11 -2.10 -14.75
C PHE A 136 -9.82 -2.18 -16.25
N ASP A 137 -9.22 -3.27 -16.72
CA ASP A 137 -8.92 -3.52 -18.14
C ASP A 137 -10.18 -3.57 -19.01
N ALA A 138 -11.28 -4.06 -18.44
CA ALA A 138 -12.59 -4.07 -19.09
C ALA A 138 -13.34 -2.73 -19.02
N HIS A 139 -12.72 -1.66 -18.51
CA HIS A 139 -13.33 -0.33 -18.29
C HIS A 139 -14.60 -0.38 -17.43
N LYS A 140 -14.69 -1.32 -16.49
CA LYS A 140 -15.79 -1.46 -15.55
C LYS A 140 -15.46 -0.82 -14.19
N PRO A 141 -16.47 -0.38 -13.42
CA PRO A 141 -16.25 0.06 -12.04
C PRO A 141 -15.52 -1.01 -11.24
N CYS A 142 -14.39 -0.66 -10.65
CA CYS A 142 -13.54 -1.56 -9.88
C CYS A 142 -13.17 -1.04 -8.48
N GLY A 143 -13.78 0.06 -8.04
CA GLY A 143 -13.41 0.72 -6.79
C GLY A 143 -13.55 -0.17 -5.55
N ALA A 144 -14.59 -1.00 -5.48
CA ALA A 144 -14.79 -1.94 -4.38
C ALA A 144 -13.69 -3.01 -4.37
N GLU A 145 -13.42 -3.62 -5.53
CA GLU A 145 -12.40 -4.66 -5.68
C GLU A 145 -10.99 -4.14 -5.44
N ALA A 146 -10.65 -2.94 -5.93
CA ALA A 146 -9.36 -2.30 -5.69
C ALA A 146 -9.13 -2.02 -4.19
N ASN A 147 -10.15 -1.55 -3.47
CA ASN A 147 -10.11 -1.37 -2.03
C ASN A 147 -9.94 -2.71 -1.29
N MET A 148 -10.73 -3.72 -1.63
CA MET A 148 -10.65 -5.05 -1.02
C MET A 148 -9.30 -5.71 -1.31
N ALA A 149 -8.79 -5.62 -2.54
CA ALA A 149 -7.48 -6.15 -2.91
C ALA A 149 -6.36 -5.51 -2.07
N LYS A 150 -6.34 -4.18 -1.96
CA LYS A 150 -5.35 -3.47 -1.15
C LYS A 150 -5.44 -3.85 0.33
N TYR A 151 -6.63 -3.95 0.87
CA TYR A 151 -6.85 -4.33 2.27
C TYR A 151 -6.33 -5.74 2.55
N LEU A 152 -6.74 -6.72 1.74
CA LEU A 152 -6.34 -8.11 1.90
C LEU A 152 -4.83 -8.30 1.71
N ALA A 153 -4.27 -7.69 0.66
CA ALA A 153 -2.85 -7.81 0.34
C ALA A 153 -1.96 -7.20 1.43
N ALA A 154 -2.30 -6.01 1.93
CA ALA A 154 -1.56 -5.36 3.01
C ALA A 154 -1.60 -6.20 4.31
N LYS A 155 -2.75 -6.80 4.63
CA LYS A 155 -2.89 -7.69 5.78
C LYS A 155 -2.07 -8.98 5.59
N ALA A 156 -2.22 -9.65 4.46
CA ALA A 156 -1.51 -10.90 4.16
C ALA A 156 0.01 -10.74 4.15
N SER A 157 0.52 -9.66 3.54
CA SER A 157 1.94 -9.32 3.56
C SER A 157 2.45 -9.09 4.98
N TRP A 158 1.68 -8.40 5.82
CA TRP A 158 2.05 -8.15 7.21
C TRP A 158 2.12 -9.45 8.03
N GLU A 159 1.17 -10.38 7.86
CA GLU A 159 1.20 -11.68 8.55
C GLU A 159 2.36 -12.55 8.05
N ALA A 160 2.64 -12.56 6.75
CA ALA A 160 3.81 -13.22 6.19
C ALA A 160 5.13 -12.65 6.75
N ALA A 161 5.22 -11.34 6.92
CA ALA A 161 6.36 -10.67 7.53
C ALA A 161 6.55 -11.07 9.00
N ASN A 162 5.45 -11.11 9.78
CA ASN A 162 5.48 -11.55 11.17
C ASN A 162 5.95 -12.99 11.29
N ALA A 163 5.42 -13.90 10.48
CA ALA A 163 5.86 -15.30 10.46
C ALA A 163 7.34 -15.42 10.08
N CYS A 164 7.79 -14.68 9.07
CA CYS A 164 9.18 -14.69 8.63
C CYS A 164 10.12 -14.20 9.72
N LEU A 165 9.85 -13.05 10.33
CA LEU A 165 10.68 -12.51 11.42
C LEU A 165 10.70 -13.45 12.62
N GLN A 166 9.52 -13.97 13.03
CA GLN A 166 9.36 -14.85 14.17
C GLN A 166 10.23 -16.12 14.02
N PHE A 167 10.17 -16.78 12.87
CA PHE A 167 10.84 -18.06 12.68
C PHE A 167 12.32 -17.94 12.32
N HIS A 168 12.81 -16.77 11.92
CA HIS A 168 14.23 -16.47 11.89
C HIS A 168 14.80 -16.25 13.29
N GLY A 169 13.95 -15.95 14.29
CA GLY A 169 14.39 -15.66 15.66
C GLY A 169 15.38 -14.49 15.70
N GLY A 170 16.47 -14.62 16.44
CA GLY A 170 17.50 -13.57 16.52
C GLY A 170 18.10 -13.17 15.17
N PHE A 171 18.19 -14.10 14.22
CA PHE A 171 18.70 -13.81 12.88
C PHE A 171 17.75 -12.95 12.03
N GLY A 172 16.47 -12.89 12.37
CA GLY A 172 15.53 -11.98 11.73
C GLY A 172 15.85 -10.49 11.93
N PHE A 173 16.66 -10.17 12.96
CA PHE A 173 17.14 -8.82 13.25
C PHE A 173 18.49 -8.50 12.62
N ALA A 174 19.19 -9.50 12.05
CA ALA A 174 20.51 -9.31 11.45
C ALA A 174 20.37 -8.77 10.02
N ASN A 175 21.12 -7.70 9.71
CA ASN A 175 21.07 -7.02 8.40
C ASN A 175 21.36 -7.97 7.23
N GLU A 176 22.23 -8.98 7.44
CA GLU A 176 22.60 -9.95 6.39
C GLU A 176 21.42 -10.81 5.88
N TYR A 177 20.38 -10.99 6.69
CA TYR A 177 19.17 -11.72 6.29
C TYR A 177 18.14 -10.84 5.58
N ASP A 178 18.25 -9.52 5.70
CA ASP A 178 17.38 -8.53 5.06
C ASP A 178 15.90 -8.59 5.50
N VAL A 179 15.57 -9.43 6.45
CA VAL A 179 14.20 -9.62 6.96
C VAL A 179 13.74 -8.38 7.71
N GLU A 180 14.60 -7.80 8.56
CA GLU A 180 14.26 -6.63 9.38
C GLU A 180 13.93 -5.40 8.53
N ARG A 181 14.69 -5.17 7.44
CA ARG A 181 14.45 -4.06 6.52
C ARG A 181 13.10 -4.23 5.82
N LYS A 182 12.89 -5.40 5.22
CA LYS A 182 11.67 -5.72 4.49
C LYS A 182 10.43 -5.71 5.41
N PHE A 183 10.59 -6.16 6.67
CA PHE A 183 9.55 -6.07 7.71
C PHE A 183 9.13 -4.62 7.98
N ARG A 184 10.07 -3.70 8.08
CA ARG A 184 9.78 -2.26 8.25
C ARG A 184 9.07 -1.69 7.02
N GLU A 185 9.50 -2.04 5.81
CA GLU A 185 8.91 -1.58 4.55
C GLU A 185 7.47 -2.04 4.41
N THR A 186 7.18 -3.32 4.56
CA THR A 186 5.83 -3.84 4.37
C THR A 186 4.81 -3.27 5.38
N ARG A 187 5.28 -2.77 6.55
CA ARG A 187 4.39 -2.11 7.52
C ARG A 187 3.75 -0.83 6.97
N LEU A 188 4.43 -0.16 6.04
CA LEU A 188 3.91 1.04 5.39
C LEU A 188 2.54 0.82 4.74
N TYR A 189 2.34 -0.32 4.12
CA TYR A 189 1.10 -0.62 3.37
C TYR A 189 -0.16 -0.73 4.24
N GLN A 190 -0.04 -0.82 5.56
CA GLN A 190 -1.18 -0.72 6.46
C GLN A 190 -1.78 0.71 6.51
N VAL A 191 -0.99 1.71 6.14
CA VAL A 191 -1.37 3.13 6.20
C VAL A 191 -1.36 3.84 4.85
N ALA A 192 -0.53 3.41 3.90
CA ALA A 192 -0.36 4.05 2.59
C ALA A 192 -0.88 3.15 1.44
N PRO A 193 -1.36 3.72 0.33
CA PRO A 193 -1.72 5.13 0.09
C PRO A 193 -3.01 5.52 0.80
N ILE A 194 -3.79 4.54 1.26
CA ILE A 194 -5.01 4.72 2.04
C ILE A 194 -5.00 3.77 3.24
N SER A 195 -5.39 4.26 4.41
CA SER A 195 -5.42 3.43 5.62
C SER A 195 -6.46 2.32 5.53
N THR A 196 -6.17 1.20 6.19
CA THR A 196 -7.10 0.06 6.29
C THR A 196 -8.45 0.47 6.88
N ASN A 197 -8.48 1.42 7.82
CA ASN A 197 -9.71 1.93 8.42
C ASN A 197 -10.60 2.65 7.40
N LEU A 198 -10.03 3.49 6.55
CA LEU A 198 -10.79 4.18 5.49
C LEU A 198 -11.32 3.21 4.45
N ILE A 199 -10.57 2.14 4.14
CA ILE A 199 -11.06 1.07 3.24
C ILE A 199 -12.27 0.38 3.85
N LEU A 200 -12.20 0.00 5.13
CA LEU A 200 -13.31 -0.65 5.82
C LEU A 200 -14.56 0.24 5.86
N SER A 201 -14.40 1.53 6.17
CA SER A 201 -15.49 2.51 6.12
C SER A 201 -16.10 2.61 4.71
N HIS A 202 -15.26 2.66 3.68
CA HIS A 202 -15.73 2.72 2.29
C HIS A 202 -16.53 1.46 1.91
N VAL A 203 -16.04 0.27 2.25
CA VAL A 203 -16.75 -0.98 1.98
C VAL A 203 -18.07 -1.05 2.75
N ALA A 204 -18.06 -0.65 4.03
CA ALA A 204 -19.28 -0.63 4.83
C ALA A 204 -20.35 0.31 4.24
N GLU A 205 -19.98 1.53 3.89
CA GLU A 205 -20.91 2.54 3.39
C GLU A 205 -21.34 2.27 1.93
N HIS A 206 -20.38 2.03 1.03
CA HIS A 206 -20.66 2.01 -0.41
C HIS A 206 -20.91 0.63 -1.00
N THR A 207 -20.46 -0.44 -0.34
CA THR A 207 -20.67 -1.82 -0.80
C THR A 207 -21.80 -2.50 -0.05
N LEU A 208 -21.83 -2.32 1.28
CA LEU A 208 -22.84 -2.96 2.15
C LEU A 208 -24.04 -2.06 2.43
N GLY A 209 -24.00 -0.76 2.09
CA GLY A 209 -25.09 0.18 2.30
C GLY A 209 -25.32 0.55 3.77
N LEU A 210 -24.32 0.37 4.64
CA LEU A 210 -24.43 0.76 6.04
C LEU A 210 -24.41 2.29 6.22
N PRO A 211 -25.04 2.82 7.28
CA PRO A 211 -24.97 4.25 7.56
C PRO A 211 -23.54 4.72 7.77
N ARG A 212 -23.28 5.94 7.30
CA ARG A 212 -21.98 6.59 7.51
C ARG A 212 -21.66 6.72 8.99
N SER A 213 -20.42 6.40 9.38
CA SER A 213 -19.99 6.38 10.78
C SER A 213 -19.44 7.72 11.29
N PHE A 214 -19.13 8.68 10.41
CA PHE A 214 -18.56 10.00 10.73
C PHE A 214 -18.87 11.06 9.66
#